data_e9f356c89bbf644ddd87db8c4a543610
#
_entry.id   e9f356c89bbf644ddd87db8c4a543610
#
_cell.length_a   1.000
_cell.length_b   1.000
_cell.length_c   1.000
_cell.angle_alpha   90.00
_cell.angle_beta   90.00
_cell.angle_gamma   90.00
#
_symmetry.space_group_name_H-M   'P 1'
#
loop_
_entity.id
_entity.type
_entity.pdbx_description
1 polymer ?
#
loop_
_entity_poly.entity_id
_entity_poly.type
_entity_poly.pdbx_seq_one_letter_code
_entity_poly.pdbx_strand_id
1 'polypeptide(L)' 'MKNRLFLIKEIYCLEKIKQAINDYKNLAVIELKEDENYYYCDFKETYYALNLTINEFENYLIGLTYK' A
#
# COMPACT_ATOMS: atom_id res chain seq x y z
N MET A 1 -17.54 -0.11 -0.92
CA MET A 1 -16.44 0.85 -0.91
C MET A 1 -15.11 0.12 -1.08
N LYS A 2 -14.27 0.59 -1.97
CA LYS A 2 -12.98 -0.06 -2.22
C LYS A 2 -11.96 0.38 -1.19
N ASN A 3 -11.42 -0.60 -0.50
CA ASN A 3 -10.34 -0.37 0.45
C ASN A 3 -9.07 -1.14 0.05
N ARG A 4 -8.98 -1.56 -1.21
CA ARG A 4 -7.88 -2.39 -1.69
C ARG A 4 -7.08 -1.66 -2.76
N LEU A 5 -5.76 -1.68 -2.61
CA LEU A 5 -4.82 -1.14 -3.59
C LEU A 5 -4.09 -2.29 -4.26
N PHE A 6 -4.15 -2.37 -5.58
CA PHE A 6 -3.45 -3.39 -6.37
C PHE A 6 -2.11 -2.87 -6.86
N LEU A 7 -1.08 -3.70 -6.72
CA LEU A 7 0.30 -3.34 -7.08
C LEU A 7 0.88 -4.47 -7.92
N ILE A 8 1.12 -4.21 -9.19
CA ILE A 8 1.60 -5.24 -10.10
C ILE A 8 3.03 -5.66 -9.73
N LYS A 9 3.27 -6.97 -9.67
CA LYS A 9 4.56 -7.50 -9.22
C LYS A 9 5.72 -7.16 -10.12
N GLU A 10 5.46 -6.88 -11.40
CA GLU A 10 6.52 -6.52 -12.34
C GLU A 10 7.16 -5.18 -11.99
N ILE A 11 6.43 -4.29 -11.32
CA ILE A 11 6.91 -2.93 -11.01
C ILE A 11 7.29 -2.79 -9.55
N TYR A 12 6.48 -3.34 -8.66
CA TYR A 12 6.63 -3.15 -7.22
C TYR A 12 7.29 -4.36 -6.57
N CYS A 13 8.24 -4.12 -5.69
CA CYS A 13 8.87 -5.21 -4.97
C CYS A 13 8.31 -5.30 -3.54
N LEU A 14 8.29 -6.52 -3.04
CA LEU A 14 7.70 -6.82 -1.73
C LEU A 14 8.36 -6.03 -0.60
N GLU A 15 9.68 -5.88 -0.64
CA GLU A 15 10.40 -5.20 0.43
C GLU A 15 10.02 -3.73 0.55
N LYS A 16 9.81 -3.06 -0.59
CA LYS A 16 9.40 -1.66 -0.58
C LYS A 16 7.97 -1.52 -0.08
N ILE A 17 7.10 -2.46 -0.46
CA ILE A 17 5.72 -2.46 0.03
C ILE A 17 5.70 -2.64 1.55
N LYS A 18 6.48 -3.58 2.06
CA LYS A 18 6.57 -3.81 3.52
C LYS A 18 7.11 -2.59 4.25
N GLN A 19 8.10 -1.92 3.66
CA GLN A 19 8.64 -0.69 4.24
C GLN A 19 7.57 0.39 4.31
N ALA A 20 6.81 0.58 3.23
CA ALA A 20 5.76 1.58 3.19
C ALA A 20 4.67 1.29 4.23
N ILE A 21 4.27 0.02 4.34
CA ILE A 21 3.27 -0.39 5.33
C ILE A 21 3.76 -0.08 6.74
N ASN A 22 5.01 -0.39 7.02
CA ASN A 22 5.59 -0.11 8.33
C ASN A 22 5.65 1.39 8.61
N ASP A 23 6.02 2.19 7.60
CA ASP A 23 6.10 3.63 7.75
C ASP A 23 4.73 4.26 8.00
N TYR A 24 3.66 3.60 7.54
CA TYR A 24 2.28 4.09 7.70
C TYR A 24 1.54 3.47 8.89
N LYS A 25 2.22 2.69 9.71
CA LYS A 25 1.55 1.92 10.77
C LYS A 25 0.75 2.78 11.76
N ASN A 26 1.12 4.05 11.93
CA ASN A 26 0.40 4.97 12.82
C ASN A 26 -0.76 5.68 12.12
N LEU A 27 -0.87 5.53 10.82
CA LEU A 27 -1.90 6.20 10.00
C LEU A 27 -2.92 5.22 9.45
N ALA A 28 -2.56 3.96 9.33
CA ALA A 28 -3.43 2.96 8.73
C ALA A 28 -3.08 1.56 9.18
N VAL A 29 -4.09 0.72 9.29
CA VAL A 29 -3.91 -0.72 9.45
C VAL A 29 -4.06 -1.34 8.07
N ILE A 30 -2.98 -1.89 7.55
CA ILE A 30 -2.91 -2.41 6.18
C ILE A 30 -2.56 -3.88 6.20
N GLU A 31 -3.38 -4.69 5.55
CA GLU A 31 -3.14 -6.12 5.42
C GLU A 31 -2.60 -6.41 4.02
N LEU A 32 -1.42 -7.03 3.96
CA LEU A 32 -0.77 -7.34 2.69
C LEU A 32 -1.15 -8.74 2.25
N LYS A 33 -1.59 -8.85 1.00
CA LYS A 33 -1.91 -10.13 0.36
C LYS A 33 -1.30 -10.17 -1.03
N GLU A 34 -1.30 -11.33 -1.63
CA GLU A 34 -0.80 -11.47 -2.99
C GLU A 34 -1.49 -12.58 -3.74
N ASP A 35 -1.51 -12.45 -5.06
CA ASP A 35 -1.86 -13.54 -5.95
C ASP A 35 -0.69 -13.73 -6.92
N GLU A 36 -0.95 -14.38 -8.06
CA GLU A 36 0.12 -14.71 -8.99
C GLU A 36 0.78 -13.49 -9.62
N ASN A 37 0.00 -12.44 -9.87
CA ASN A 37 0.46 -11.27 -10.63
C ASN A 37 0.51 -9.98 -9.82
N TYR A 38 -0.15 -9.93 -8.68
CA TYR A 38 -0.31 -8.70 -7.91
C TYR A 38 0.00 -8.91 -6.45
N TYR A 39 0.57 -7.86 -5.83
CA TYR A 39 0.43 -7.64 -4.41
C TYR A 39 -0.78 -6.75 -4.21
N TYR A 40 -1.49 -6.89 -3.11
CA TYR A 40 -2.54 -5.93 -2.81
C TYR A 40 -2.60 -5.65 -1.32
N CYS A 41 -2.93 -4.39 -1.04
CA CYS A 41 -3.00 -3.87 0.31
C CYS A 41 -4.45 -3.59 0.65
N ASP A 42 -4.96 -4.27 1.67
CA ASP A 42 -6.30 -4.03 2.19
C ASP A 42 -6.19 -3.07 3.36
N PHE A 43 -6.78 -1.88 3.21
CA PHE A 43 -6.77 -0.87 4.26
C PHE A 43 -7.93 -1.13 5.20
N LYS A 44 -7.62 -1.72 6.36
CA LYS A 44 -8.64 -2.11 7.34
C LYS A 44 -9.13 -0.93 8.16
N GLU A 45 -8.21 -0.03 8.51
CA GLU A 45 -8.53 1.19 9.26
C GLU A 45 -7.61 2.28 8.79
N THR A 46 -8.11 3.51 8.76
CA THR A 46 -7.31 4.67 8.42
C THR A 46 -7.62 5.80 9.39
N TYR A 47 -6.58 6.56 9.76
CA TYR A 47 -6.73 7.71 10.65
C TYR A 47 -7.43 8.86 9.92
N TYR A 48 -7.09 9.06 8.65
CA TYR A 48 -7.73 10.07 7.78
C TYR A 48 -8.70 9.38 6.83
N ALA A 49 -9.33 10.15 5.95
CA ALA A 49 -10.26 9.60 4.95
C ALA A 49 -9.58 8.50 4.13
N LEU A 50 -10.31 7.44 3.88
CA LEU A 50 -9.76 6.24 3.23
C LEU A 50 -9.15 6.53 1.87
N ASN A 51 -9.87 7.22 0.99
CA ASN A 51 -9.39 7.49 -0.35
C ASN A 51 -8.12 8.36 -0.33
N LEU A 52 -8.07 9.32 0.58
CA LEU A 52 -6.91 10.19 0.73
C LEU A 52 -5.70 9.40 1.20
N THR A 53 -5.91 8.54 2.19
CA THR A 53 -4.83 7.70 2.74
C THR A 53 -4.28 6.75 1.69
N ILE A 54 -5.15 6.12 0.91
CA ILE A 54 -4.70 5.20 -0.16
C ILE A 54 -3.90 5.96 -1.20
N ASN A 55 -4.35 7.14 -1.61
CA ASN A 55 -3.62 7.94 -2.60
C ASN A 55 -2.25 8.36 -2.08
N GLU A 56 -2.18 8.80 -0.84
CA GLU A 56 -0.91 9.19 -0.24
C GLU A 56 0.04 8.01 -0.09
N PHE A 57 -0.49 6.87 0.32
CA PHE A 57 0.30 5.65 0.44
C PHE A 57 0.87 5.23 -0.91
N GLU A 58 0.05 5.27 -1.94
CA GLU A 58 0.49 4.90 -3.29
C GLU A 58 1.59 5.84 -3.77
N ASN A 59 1.44 7.13 -3.58
CA ASN A 59 2.46 8.10 -3.95
C ASN A 59 3.76 7.89 -3.19
N TYR A 60 3.66 7.60 -1.91
CA TYR A 60 4.83 7.30 -1.09
C TYR A 60 5.56 6.07 -1.60
N LEU A 61 4.80 5.02 -1.92
CA LEU A 61 5.37 3.78 -2.43
C LEU A 61 6.03 3.98 -3.79
N ILE A 62 5.43 4.78 -4.66
CA ILE A 62 6.03 5.11 -5.95
C ILE A 62 7.38 5.79 -5.74
N GLY A 63 7.44 6.73 -4.79
CA GLY A 63 8.70 7.39 -4.45
C GLY A 63 9.77 6.42 -3.98
N LEU A 64 9.41 5.44 -3.17
CA LEU A 64 10.35 4.42 -2.72
C LEU A 64 10.80 3.51 -3.87
N THR A 65 9.89 3.22 -4.79
CA THR A 65 10.14 2.30 -5.90
C THR A 65 11.14 2.87 -6.91
N TYR A 66 11.06 4.16 -7.16
CA TYR A 66 11.90 4.83 -8.16
C TYR A 66 13.05 5.64 -7.54
N LYS A 67 13.37 5.33 -6.34
CA LYS A 67 14.43 6.02 -5.63
C LYS A 67 15.81 5.55 -6.04
#